data_f0a80fe2c899025fe663a834034d6cd4
#
_entry.id   f0a80fe2c899025fe663a834034d6cd4
#
_cell.length_a   1.000
_cell.length_b   1.000
_cell.length_c   1.000
_cell.angle_alpha   90.00
_cell.angle_beta   90.00
_cell.angle_gamma   90.00
#
_symmetry.space_group_name_H-M   'P 1'
#
loop_
_entity.id
_entity.type
_entity.pdbx_description
1 polymer ?
#
loop_
_entity_poly.entity_id
_entity_poly.type
_entity_poly.pdbx_seq_one_letter_code
_entity_poly.pdbx_strand_id
1 'polypeptide(L)'
;MYKTGSVYGFDRVGLGGAGVTPKGTWNDYEIKVVDQHFEIYRNGVLINEFDNTGGQLFEPPRGDDPGTDGRRFASGYIGLQVHGVTDVISYRDIRIKEL
;
A
#
# COMPACT_ATOMS: atom_id res chain seq x y z
N MET A 1 -9.72 3.35 -10.36
CA MET A 1 -8.69 2.29 -10.28
C MET A 1 -7.66 2.64 -9.22
N TYR A 2 -7.28 1.68 -8.42
CA TYR A 2 -6.20 1.85 -7.47
C TYR A 2 -4.85 1.65 -8.17
N LYS A 3 -3.92 2.57 -7.94
CA LYS A 3 -2.55 2.49 -8.48
C LYS A 3 -1.59 2.00 -7.40
N THR A 4 -0.42 1.55 -7.81
CA THR A 4 0.62 1.11 -6.86
C THR A 4 0.93 2.23 -5.86
N GLY A 5 0.94 1.89 -4.57
CA GLY A 5 1.06 2.85 -3.48
C GLY A 5 -0.26 3.24 -2.84
N SER A 6 -1.38 2.78 -3.39
CA SER A 6 -2.69 2.95 -2.75
C SER A 6 -2.85 2.00 -1.57
N VAL A 7 -3.67 2.40 -0.59
CA VAL A 7 -4.18 1.50 0.44
C VAL A 7 -5.45 0.89 -0.11
N TYR A 8 -5.31 -0.29 -0.68
CA TYR A 8 -6.35 -0.91 -1.51
C TYR A 8 -7.69 -1.02 -0.78
N GLY A 9 -8.72 -0.51 -1.44
CA GLY A 9 -10.07 -0.48 -0.91
C GLY A 9 -10.39 0.72 -0.01
N PHE A 10 -9.40 1.46 0.45
CA PHE A 10 -9.59 2.54 1.42
C PHE A 10 -9.06 3.89 0.96
N ASP A 11 -7.89 3.93 0.36
CA ASP A 11 -7.29 5.18 -0.03
C ASP A 11 -6.52 5.06 -1.34
N ARG A 12 -6.65 6.06 -2.19
CA ARG A 12 -5.98 6.11 -3.49
C ARG A 12 -4.75 6.99 -3.43
N VAL A 13 -3.79 6.73 -4.30
CA VAL A 13 -2.61 7.58 -4.43
C VAL A 13 -3.05 9.01 -4.78
N GLY A 14 -2.68 9.95 -3.92
CA GLY A 14 -3.03 11.35 -4.09
C GLY A 14 -1.85 12.31 -4.05
N LEU A 15 -0.92 12.07 -3.13
CA LEU A 15 0.24 12.94 -2.94
C LEU A 15 1.33 12.61 -3.97
N GLY A 16 1.81 13.60 -4.69
CA GLY A 16 2.85 13.42 -5.69
C GLY A 16 2.46 12.55 -6.87
N GLY A 17 1.26 11.97 -6.82
CA GLY A 17 0.74 11.08 -7.85
C GLY A 17 1.50 9.77 -7.98
N ALA A 18 0.92 8.82 -8.70
CA ALA A 18 1.60 7.55 -8.98
C ALA A 18 2.74 7.72 -10.00
N GLY A 19 2.64 8.73 -10.86
CA GLY A 19 3.54 8.91 -11.98
C GLY A 19 3.47 7.74 -12.96
N VAL A 20 4.17 7.88 -14.06
CA VAL A 20 4.32 6.80 -15.03
C VAL A 20 5.81 6.56 -15.22
N THR A 21 6.26 5.33 -14.96
CA THR A 21 7.62 4.92 -15.28
C THR A 21 7.60 3.92 -16.41
N PRO A 22 8.61 3.91 -17.28
CA PRO A 22 8.66 2.93 -18.36
C PRO A 22 8.62 1.50 -17.83
N LYS A 23 7.94 0.62 -18.57
CA LYS A 23 7.90 -0.80 -18.27
C LYS A 23 9.33 -1.35 -18.24
N GLY A 24 9.64 -2.20 -17.27
CA GLY A 24 10.98 -2.74 -17.11
C GLY A 24 11.93 -1.84 -16.30
N THR A 25 11.44 -0.74 -15.77
CA THR A 25 12.22 0.15 -14.90
C THR A 25 12.02 -0.25 -13.44
N TRP A 26 13.10 -0.28 -12.66
CA TRP A 26 13.02 -0.48 -11.22
C TRP A 26 12.52 0.78 -10.52
N ASN A 27 11.64 0.57 -9.56
CA ASN A 27 11.16 1.65 -8.68
C ASN A 27 11.46 1.29 -7.23
N ASP A 28 11.93 2.26 -6.47
CA ASP A 28 12.11 2.11 -5.03
C ASP A 28 10.81 2.47 -4.32
N TYR A 29 10.33 1.56 -3.47
CA TYR A 29 9.20 1.83 -2.61
C TYR A 29 9.61 1.73 -1.15
N GLU A 30 9.17 2.67 -0.35
CA GLU A 30 9.32 2.65 1.09
C GLU A 30 7.94 2.82 1.72
N ILE A 31 7.62 1.95 2.66
CA ILE A 31 6.41 2.07 3.45
C ILE A 31 6.85 2.29 4.89
N LYS A 32 6.53 3.44 5.44
CA LYS A 32 6.81 3.78 6.83
C LYS A 32 5.52 3.69 7.62
N VAL A 33 5.56 2.92 8.71
CA VAL A 33 4.40 2.72 9.57
C VAL A 33 4.77 3.09 11.00
N VAL A 34 4.02 4.03 11.55
CA VAL A 34 4.15 4.42 12.96
C VAL A 34 2.75 4.33 13.58
N ASP A 35 2.56 3.41 14.52
CA ASP A 35 1.24 3.06 15.05
C ASP A 35 0.28 2.68 13.92
N GLN A 36 -0.76 3.46 13.69
CA GLN A 36 -1.72 3.23 12.61
C GLN A 36 -1.59 4.25 11.47
N HIS A 37 -0.48 4.97 11.43
CA HIS A 37 -0.18 5.94 10.38
C HIS A 37 0.77 5.34 9.35
N PHE A 38 0.38 5.40 8.07
CA PHE A 38 1.11 4.83 6.94
C PHE A 38 1.55 5.94 6.00
N GLU A 39 2.82 5.93 5.62
CA GLU A 39 3.36 6.80 4.58
C GLU A 39 3.98 5.93 3.50
N ILE A 40 3.64 6.19 2.26
CA ILE A 40 4.14 5.44 1.10
C ILE A 40 4.96 6.38 0.22
N TYR A 41 6.21 6.00 0.00
CA TYR A 41 7.16 6.73 -0.83
C TYR A 41 7.50 5.94 -2.08
N ARG A 42 7.64 6.63 -3.21
CA ARG A 42 8.17 6.06 -4.44
C ARG A 42 9.35 6.91 -4.91
N ASN A 43 10.49 6.27 -5.08
CA ASN A 43 11.73 6.95 -5.47
C ASN A 43 12.02 8.19 -4.61
N GLY A 44 11.79 8.07 -3.31
CA GLY A 44 12.02 9.14 -2.34
C GLY A 44 10.93 10.20 -2.23
N VAL A 45 9.86 10.09 -3.01
CA VAL A 45 8.75 11.05 -3.01
C VAL A 45 7.54 10.46 -2.29
N LEU A 46 6.99 11.19 -1.32
CA LEU A 46 5.75 10.81 -0.64
C LEU A 46 4.59 10.86 -1.64
N ILE A 47 3.99 9.70 -1.91
CA ILE A 47 2.89 9.59 -2.87
C ILE A 47 1.55 9.28 -2.21
N ASN A 48 1.57 8.79 -0.99
CA ASN A 48 0.33 8.52 -0.26
C ASN A 48 0.57 8.54 1.25
N GLU A 49 -0.47 8.88 1.98
CA GLU A 49 -0.45 8.94 3.44
C GLU A 49 -1.83 8.50 3.92
N PHE A 50 -1.88 7.62 4.90
CA PHE A 50 -3.14 7.05 5.36
C PHE A 50 -3.11 6.86 6.87
N ASP A 51 -4.14 7.38 7.55
CA ASP A 51 -4.38 7.13 8.97
C ASP A 51 -5.49 6.11 9.12
N ASN A 52 -5.19 4.94 9.70
CA ASN A 52 -6.19 3.95 9.99
C ASN A 52 -6.90 4.29 11.29
N THR A 53 -7.84 5.22 11.21
CA THR A 53 -8.64 5.66 12.37
C THR A 53 -9.81 4.74 12.67
N GLY A 54 -10.10 3.78 11.80
CA GLY A 54 -11.26 2.90 11.90
C GLY A 54 -12.50 3.49 11.25
N GLY A 55 -13.59 2.73 11.27
CA GLY A 55 -14.90 3.18 10.78
C GLY A 55 -15.04 3.26 9.26
N GLN A 56 -14.03 2.91 8.49
CA GLN A 56 -14.06 2.97 7.03
C GLN A 56 -14.35 1.59 6.43
N LEU A 57 -15.23 1.54 5.44
CA LEU A 57 -15.55 0.31 4.73
C LEU A 57 -14.77 0.22 3.43
N PHE A 58 -14.53 -1.01 2.99
CA PHE A 58 -13.89 -1.30 1.72
C PHE A 58 -14.71 -0.74 0.55
N GLU A 59 -14.04 -0.22 -0.48
CA GLU A 59 -14.70 0.33 -1.66
C GLU A 59 -14.38 -0.54 -2.89
N PRO A 60 -15.36 -1.11 -3.58
CA PRO A 60 -16.80 -1.10 -3.23
C PRO A 60 -17.10 -1.94 -1.99
N PRO A 61 -18.14 -1.62 -1.23
CA PRO A 61 -18.49 -2.38 -0.03
C PRO A 61 -18.76 -3.86 -0.29
N ARG A 62 -18.35 -4.71 0.64
CA ARG A 62 -18.59 -6.16 0.61
C ARG A 62 -19.17 -6.59 1.95
N GLY A 63 -20.15 -7.48 1.93
CA GLY A 63 -20.88 -7.86 3.13
C GLY A 63 -20.05 -8.59 4.21
N ASP A 64 -18.95 -9.20 3.81
CA ASP A 64 -18.05 -9.94 4.69
C ASP A 64 -16.79 -9.17 5.09
N ASP A 65 -16.70 -7.91 4.69
CA ASP A 65 -15.51 -7.11 4.93
C ASP A 65 -15.50 -6.50 6.34
N PRO A 66 -14.43 -6.68 7.12
CA PRO A 66 -14.33 -6.12 8.46
C PRO A 66 -14.06 -4.60 8.47
N GLY A 67 -13.81 -3.96 7.32
CA GLY A 67 -13.44 -2.57 7.25
C GLY A 67 -12.09 -2.28 7.90
N THR A 68 -11.81 -1.00 8.15
CA THR A 68 -10.57 -0.60 8.83
C THR A 68 -10.56 -0.99 10.30
N ASP A 69 -11.72 -1.11 10.94
CA ASP A 69 -11.81 -1.56 12.34
C ASP A 69 -11.22 -2.96 12.51
N GLY A 70 -11.49 -3.86 11.56
CA GLY A 70 -10.97 -5.23 11.60
C GLY A 70 -9.54 -5.37 11.08
N ARG A 71 -8.88 -4.27 10.74
CA ARG A 71 -7.51 -4.26 10.19
C ARG A 71 -6.53 -3.44 11.03
N ARG A 72 -6.84 -3.23 12.29
CA ARG A 72 -5.99 -2.46 13.22
C ARG A 72 -5.26 -3.41 14.15
N PHE A 73 -4.10 -3.90 13.69
CA PHE A 73 -3.29 -4.87 14.44
C PHE A 73 -2.00 -4.24 14.93
N ALA A 74 -1.53 -4.70 16.09
CA ALA A 74 -0.25 -4.27 16.64
C ALA A 74 0.94 -4.98 15.98
N SER A 75 0.69 -6.15 15.39
CA SER A 75 1.73 -6.94 14.72
C SER A 75 1.12 -7.75 13.58
N GLY A 76 1.96 -8.24 12.70
CA GLY A 76 1.50 -9.05 11.57
C GLY A 76 2.66 -9.48 10.70
N TYR A 77 2.34 -10.01 9.55
CA TYR A 77 3.30 -10.48 8.55
C TYR A 77 3.32 -9.54 7.35
N ILE A 78 4.45 -9.51 6.67
CA ILE A 78 4.61 -8.77 5.41
C ILE A 78 4.68 -9.79 4.29
N GLY A 79 3.90 -9.58 3.25
CA GLY A 79 3.88 -10.43 2.07
C GLY A 79 3.97 -9.62 0.79
N LEU A 80 4.40 -10.28 -0.26
CA LEU A 80 4.44 -9.72 -1.61
C LEU A 80 3.46 -10.50 -2.47
N GLN A 81 2.59 -9.79 -3.17
CA GLN A 81 1.54 -10.40 -3.96
C GLN A 81 1.81 -10.27 -5.45
N VAL A 82 1.54 -11.35 -6.20
CA VAL A 82 1.37 -11.31 -7.64
C VAL A 82 -0.11 -11.57 -7.92
N HIS A 83 -0.76 -10.57 -8.48
CA HIS A 83 -2.20 -10.62 -8.77
C HIS A 83 -2.42 -11.10 -10.20
N GLY A 84 -3.09 -12.23 -10.35
CA GLY A 84 -3.41 -12.81 -11.64
C GLY A 84 -2.33 -13.74 -12.20
N VAL A 85 -2.74 -14.62 -13.12
CA VAL A 85 -1.90 -15.71 -13.63
C VAL A 85 -0.92 -15.25 -14.71
N THR A 86 -1.15 -14.08 -15.32
CA THR A 86 -0.30 -13.55 -16.39
C THR A 86 0.57 -12.39 -15.94
N ASP A 87 0.41 -11.93 -14.71
CA ASP A 87 1.20 -10.82 -14.20
C ASP A 87 2.60 -11.29 -13.81
N VAL A 88 3.60 -10.50 -14.19
CA VAL A 88 4.99 -10.74 -13.84
C VAL A 88 5.51 -9.52 -13.11
N ILE A 89 5.93 -9.73 -11.85
CA ILE A 89 6.50 -8.68 -11.02
C ILE A 89 7.83 -9.20 -10.46
N SER A 90 8.85 -8.38 -10.53
CA SER A 90 10.16 -8.68 -9.97
C SER A 90 10.42 -7.80 -8.76
N TYR A 91 10.94 -8.40 -7.71
CA TYR A 91 11.32 -7.71 -6.47
C TYR A 91 12.79 -7.92 -6.19
N ARG A 92 13.45 -6.92 -5.62
CA ARG A 92 14.83 -7.03 -5.15
C ARG A 92 15.07 -6.09 -3.97
N ASP A 93 16.15 -6.34 -3.23
CA ASP A 93 16.61 -5.50 -2.12
C ASP A 93 15.50 -5.25 -1.07
N ILE A 94 14.77 -6.31 -0.74
CA ILE A 94 13.68 -6.26 0.24
C ILE A 94 14.30 -6.17 1.63
N ARG A 95 14.01 -5.08 2.34
CA ARG A 95 14.55 -4.80 3.67
C ARG A 95 13.47 -4.31 4.60
N ILE A 96 13.61 -4.66 5.87
CA ILE A 96 12.73 -4.21 6.95
C ILE A 96 13.60 -3.62 8.03
N LYS A 97 13.20 -2.45 8.53
CA LYS A 97 13.87 -1.78 9.63
C LYS A 97 12.85 -1.42 10.69
N GLU A 98 13.11 -1.82 11.92
CA GLU A 98 12.32 -1.38 13.06
C GLU A 98 12.71 0.05 13.42
N LEU A 99 11.69 0.89 13.63
CA LEU A 99 11.87 2.30 13.99
C LEU A 99 11.94 2.50 15.50
#